data_fceed9c5e4b762106d4fa16ae70dd5e9
#
_entry.id   fceed9c5e4b762106d4fa16ae70dd5e9
#
_cell.length_a   1.000
_cell.length_b   1.000
_cell.length_c   1.000
_cell.angle_alpha   90.00
_cell.angle_beta   90.00
_cell.angle_gamma   90.00
#
_symmetry.space_group_name_H-M   'P 1'
#
loop_
_entity.id
_entity.type
_entity.pdbx_description
1 polymer ?
#
loop_
_entity_poly.entity_id
_entity_poly.type
_entity_poly.pdbx_seq_one_letter_code
_entity_poly.pdbx_strand_id
1 'polypeptide(L)'
;SIRFYEEGEVAVVPYSRNGDRTISIVLRKPERIVDEYTQAKIKKIKSSKNTCTVFMKMRRQEGLEIKDVVLRYRSALTYDIPVKYDIKKTEKHYLITAYLNFDEMNLRELYWDLRIIANKYGIENEIRARFTSNYWKNNFYLTNRQYSAGEGHMTFPYYTKGGCLAFLYRQDSEYDAYSTKIKEMAASAIYVLFKPILKRKKIWLVYEKFCSMAQDNGYYFFKYCMENLSEEEKKNIYYVIDKKAPDYEKIKEYDDHIIQFMSLKHVLYVLSAVLYVASDSRTHLYAWRCKTSLIRSKIDKRPIFFLQHGVTALKQVGPLFGRKGSSPMTYFATTSQFEQDIVVKYLDYSEGKAPITGFTRWDVLEDTSTKDDKLILLMPTWRSWLEEVSDEDFLKSEYYKNYSSLLQSERLDKILEEHDARMIFYIHPKFAGYLKNFKKTGERITLVPFGEEPLNEIMKKCHLLITDYSSVCWDVYY
;
A
#
# COMPACT_ATOMS: atom_id res chain seq x y z
N SER A 1 -1.85 38.97 -20.06
CA SER A 1 -2.20 37.78 -20.85
C SER A 1 -0.96 36.94 -21.07
N ILE A 2 -1.01 35.69 -20.66
CA ILE A 2 0.05 34.72 -20.91
C ILE A 2 -0.17 34.22 -22.33
N ARG A 3 0.78 34.45 -23.21
CA ARG A 3 0.78 33.84 -24.56
C ARG A 3 1.58 32.55 -24.49
N PHE A 4 1.02 31.47 -25.02
CA PHE A 4 1.70 30.18 -25.16
C PHE A 4 2.39 30.14 -26.52
N TYR A 5 3.60 29.67 -26.54
CA TYR A 5 4.30 29.29 -27.76
C TYR A 5 4.49 27.79 -27.72
N GLU A 6 4.00 27.09 -28.72
CA GLU A 6 4.23 25.66 -28.86
C GLU A 6 5.36 25.44 -29.86
N GLU A 7 6.39 24.74 -29.45
CA GLU A 7 7.34 24.12 -30.33
C GLU A 7 7.49 22.67 -29.85
N GLY A 8 6.88 21.76 -30.56
CA GLY A 8 6.81 20.35 -30.19
C GLY A 8 5.90 20.07 -28.96
N GLU A 9 6.33 19.16 -28.07
CA GLU A 9 5.57 18.74 -26.87
C GLU A 9 5.77 19.68 -25.64
N VAL A 10 6.37 20.83 -25.81
CA VAL A 10 6.76 21.73 -24.71
C VAL A 10 6.17 23.12 -24.89
N ALA A 11 5.43 23.58 -23.92
CA ALA A 11 4.95 24.96 -23.85
C ALA A 11 5.97 25.89 -23.17
N VAL A 12 6.21 27.02 -23.79
CA VAL A 12 7.09 28.09 -23.28
C VAL A 12 6.25 29.12 -22.54
N VAL A 13 6.45 29.29 -21.24
CA VAL A 13 5.65 30.20 -20.41
C VAL A 13 6.50 31.29 -19.81
N PRO A 14 6.33 32.55 -20.26
CA PRO A 14 6.95 33.69 -19.56
C PRO A 14 6.19 34.00 -18.27
N TYR A 15 6.89 34.24 -17.19
CA TYR A 15 6.34 34.68 -15.91
C TYR A 15 7.19 35.73 -15.23
N SER A 16 6.55 36.56 -14.40
CA SER A 16 7.26 37.54 -13.57
C SER A 16 7.51 36.95 -12.18
N ARG A 17 8.74 36.97 -11.70
CA ARG A 17 9.06 36.61 -10.32
C ARG A 17 8.56 37.70 -9.36
N ASN A 18 7.86 37.28 -8.29
CA ASN A 18 7.49 38.25 -7.23
C ASN A 18 8.75 38.77 -6.56
N GLY A 19 8.97 40.07 -6.70
CA GLY A 19 10.04 40.81 -5.99
C GLY A 19 11.18 41.35 -6.83
N ASP A 20 11.48 40.78 -7.97
CA ASP A 20 12.36 41.38 -8.94
C ASP A 20 11.61 41.61 -10.26
N ARG A 21 11.83 42.73 -10.91
CA ARG A 21 11.13 43.10 -12.16
C ARG A 21 11.60 42.29 -13.37
N THR A 22 12.11 41.06 -13.17
CA THR A 22 12.64 40.21 -14.21
C THR A 22 11.56 39.33 -14.81
N ILE A 23 11.61 39.12 -16.13
CA ILE A 23 10.80 38.15 -16.83
C ILE A 23 11.62 36.87 -16.92
N SER A 24 11.10 35.81 -16.36
CA SER A 24 11.65 34.46 -16.46
C SER A 24 10.80 33.60 -17.41
N ILE A 25 11.43 32.64 -18.05
CA ILE A 25 10.76 31.69 -18.95
C ILE A 25 10.84 30.30 -18.31
N VAL A 26 9.76 29.55 -18.32
CA VAL A 26 9.74 28.14 -17.93
C VAL A 26 9.22 27.28 -19.07
N LEU A 27 9.89 26.17 -19.34
CA LEU A 27 9.47 25.16 -20.28
C LEU A 27 8.67 24.10 -19.51
N ARG A 28 7.44 23.82 -19.93
CA ARG A 28 6.57 22.84 -19.27
C ARG A 28 5.68 22.11 -20.30
N LYS A 29 5.23 20.93 -19.91
CA LYS A 29 4.17 20.24 -20.66
C LYS A 29 2.88 21.07 -20.59
N PRO A 30 2.13 21.24 -21.69
CA PRO A 30 0.92 22.06 -21.76
C PRO A 30 -0.11 21.73 -20.67
N GLU A 31 -0.30 20.46 -20.34
CA GLU A 31 -1.25 20.01 -19.31
C GLU A 31 -0.92 20.56 -17.90
N ARG A 32 0.36 20.77 -17.58
CA ARG A 32 0.79 21.32 -16.28
C ARG A 32 0.52 22.81 -16.12
N ILE A 33 0.42 23.52 -17.22
CA ILE A 33 0.21 24.98 -17.21
C ILE A 33 -1.24 25.30 -16.83
N VAL A 34 -2.19 24.60 -17.42
CA VAL A 34 -3.60 24.80 -17.10
C VAL A 34 -3.91 24.34 -15.67
N ASP A 35 -3.32 23.24 -15.19
CA ASP A 35 -3.50 22.78 -13.81
C ASP A 35 -2.96 23.75 -12.75
N GLU A 36 -1.84 24.45 -13.03
CA GLU A 36 -1.26 25.42 -12.08
C GLU A 36 -2.04 26.73 -11.97
N TYR A 37 -2.55 27.24 -13.07
CA TYR A 37 -3.22 28.55 -13.13
C TYR A 37 -4.75 28.46 -13.15
N THR A 38 -5.32 27.31 -13.51
CA THR A 38 -6.75 27.10 -13.62
C THR A 38 -7.19 26.06 -12.59
N GLN A 39 -7.35 26.46 -11.34
CA GLN A 39 -7.78 25.57 -10.29
C GLN A 39 -9.30 25.57 -10.14
N ALA A 40 -9.88 24.36 -10.07
CA ALA A 40 -11.26 24.17 -9.63
C ALA A 40 -11.30 24.10 -8.10
N LYS A 41 -11.72 25.19 -7.47
CA LYS A 41 -11.74 25.33 -6.00
C LYS A 41 -13.00 24.74 -5.42
N ILE A 42 -12.87 23.69 -4.61
CA ILE A 42 -14.01 23.11 -3.89
C ILE A 42 -14.52 24.09 -2.85
N LYS A 43 -15.81 24.41 -2.90
CA LYS A 43 -16.49 25.32 -1.98
C LYS A 43 -17.30 24.59 -0.94
N LYS A 44 -17.95 23.51 -1.32
CA LYS A 44 -18.84 22.74 -0.47
C LYS A 44 -18.95 21.30 -0.98
N ILE A 45 -19.13 20.36 -0.07
CA ILE A 45 -19.53 19.00 -0.38
C ILE A 45 -20.82 18.73 0.40
N LYS A 46 -21.86 18.26 -0.28
CA LYS A 46 -23.06 17.69 0.35
C LYS A 46 -22.95 16.17 0.26
N SER A 47 -23.34 15.46 1.28
CA SER A 47 -23.24 14.01 1.36
C SER A 47 -24.56 13.41 1.83
N SER A 48 -24.94 12.29 1.25
CA SER A 48 -25.97 11.38 1.70
C SER A 48 -25.36 9.98 1.87
N LYS A 49 -26.17 8.95 2.06
CA LYS A 49 -25.72 7.57 2.29
C LYS A 49 -24.84 7.03 1.15
N ASN A 50 -25.22 7.29 -0.08
CA ASN A 50 -24.60 6.78 -1.32
C ASN A 50 -24.22 7.87 -2.32
N THR A 51 -24.49 9.14 -2.01
CA THR A 51 -24.27 10.24 -2.94
C THR A 51 -23.35 11.32 -2.37
N CYS A 52 -22.56 11.91 -3.27
CA CYS A 52 -21.67 13.03 -2.99
C CYS A 52 -21.85 14.12 -4.03
N THR A 53 -22.32 15.31 -3.61
CA THR A 53 -22.40 16.48 -4.49
C THR A 53 -21.26 17.43 -4.18
N VAL A 54 -20.43 17.73 -5.17
CA VAL A 54 -19.24 18.58 -5.03
C VAL A 54 -19.47 19.90 -5.74
N PHE A 55 -19.50 21.00 -4.99
CA PHE A 55 -19.64 22.36 -5.51
C PHE A 55 -18.25 22.96 -5.71
N MET A 56 -17.93 23.34 -6.95
CA MET A 56 -16.64 23.87 -7.33
C MET A 56 -16.78 25.25 -7.98
N LYS A 57 -15.75 26.08 -7.83
CA LYS A 57 -15.64 27.38 -8.48
C LYS A 57 -14.31 27.47 -9.20
N MET A 58 -14.35 27.79 -10.50
CA MET A 58 -13.19 27.93 -11.37
C MET A 58 -13.22 29.29 -12.06
N ARG A 59 -12.07 29.96 -12.17
CA ARG A 59 -11.99 31.24 -12.88
C ARG A 59 -12.16 31.02 -14.38
N ARG A 60 -12.97 31.84 -15.02
CA ARG A 60 -13.08 31.86 -16.48
C ARG A 60 -11.78 32.40 -17.07
N GLN A 61 -11.37 31.82 -18.17
CA GLN A 61 -10.25 32.27 -18.98
C GLN A 61 -10.70 32.25 -20.44
N GLU A 62 -10.13 33.16 -21.21
CA GLU A 62 -10.33 33.20 -22.65
C GLU A 62 -9.87 31.88 -23.29
N GLY A 63 -10.66 31.36 -24.23
CA GLY A 63 -10.37 30.09 -24.90
C GLY A 63 -10.50 28.83 -24.06
N LEU A 64 -10.90 28.91 -22.76
CA LEU A 64 -11.10 27.75 -21.90
C LEU A 64 -12.56 27.29 -21.93
N GLU A 65 -12.78 26.05 -22.34
CA GLU A 65 -14.08 25.37 -22.35
C GLU A 65 -14.03 24.10 -21.51
N ILE A 66 -15.02 23.91 -20.65
CA ILE A 66 -15.18 22.65 -19.91
C ILE A 66 -15.86 21.65 -20.84
N LYS A 67 -15.23 20.50 -21.02
CA LYS A 67 -15.74 19.40 -21.86
C LYS A 67 -16.49 18.37 -21.05
N ASP A 68 -15.89 17.97 -19.89
CA ASP A 68 -16.47 16.93 -19.04
C ASP A 68 -16.01 17.03 -17.59
N VAL A 69 -16.68 16.29 -16.71
CA VAL A 69 -16.26 16.01 -15.33
C VAL A 69 -16.22 14.51 -15.15
N VAL A 70 -15.07 13.98 -14.70
CA VAL A 70 -14.84 12.55 -14.64
C VAL A 70 -14.26 12.10 -13.30
N LEU A 71 -14.49 10.84 -12.94
CA LEU A 71 -13.65 10.12 -11.99
C LEU A 71 -12.62 9.33 -12.78
N ARG A 72 -11.35 9.62 -12.54
CA ARG A 72 -10.21 8.94 -13.18
C ARG A 72 -9.63 7.88 -12.26
N TYR A 73 -9.55 6.67 -12.76
CA TYR A 73 -8.91 5.55 -12.07
C TYR A 73 -7.39 5.76 -12.01
N ARG A 74 -6.83 5.62 -10.81
CA ARG A 74 -5.39 5.81 -10.58
C ARG A 74 -4.67 4.46 -10.62
N SER A 75 -4.43 3.95 -11.80
CA SER A 75 -3.64 2.73 -12.04
C SER A 75 -2.80 2.89 -13.32
N ALA A 76 -2.02 1.86 -13.68
CA ALA A 76 -1.31 1.80 -14.96
C ALA A 76 -2.28 1.80 -16.15
N LEU A 77 -3.46 1.19 -15.97
CA LEU A 77 -4.58 1.24 -16.94
C LEU A 77 -5.52 2.39 -16.56
N THR A 78 -5.15 3.60 -16.92
CA THR A 78 -5.95 4.80 -16.64
C THR A 78 -7.21 4.80 -17.49
N TYR A 79 -8.39 4.93 -16.88
CA TYR A 79 -9.65 5.16 -17.56
C TYR A 79 -10.56 6.07 -16.74
N ASP A 80 -11.55 6.65 -17.41
CA ASP A 80 -12.44 7.64 -16.87
C ASP A 80 -13.88 7.12 -16.79
N ILE A 81 -14.56 7.46 -15.71
CA ILE A 81 -16.01 7.31 -15.58
C ILE A 81 -16.63 8.70 -15.60
N PRO A 82 -17.58 8.99 -16.52
CA PRO A 82 -18.23 10.27 -16.59
C PRO A 82 -19.08 10.53 -15.33
N VAL A 83 -19.08 11.76 -14.86
CA VAL A 83 -19.83 12.23 -13.70
C VAL A 83 -20.89 13.20 -14.18
N LYS A 84 -22.16 13.04 -13.77
CA LYS A 84 -23.21 14.03 -14.02
C LYS A 84 -22.82 15.37 -13.42
N TYR A 85 -22.98 16.45 -14.17
CA TYR A 85 -22.63 17.79 -13.68
C TYR A 85 -23.48 18.90 -14.28
N ASP A 86 -23.57 20.02 -13.55
CA ASP A 86 -24.13 21.28 -14.03
C ASP A 86 -23.07 22.36 -14.04
N ILE A 87 -23.14 23.26 -15.02
CA ILE A 87 -22.28 24.45 -15.10
C ILE A 87 -23.15 25.71 -15.18
N LYS A 88 -22.96 26.60 -14.21
CA LYS A 88 -23.46 27.97 -14.28
C LYS A 88 -22.30 28.92 -14.60
N LYS A 89 -22.39 29.60 -15.75
CA LYS A 89 -21.43 30.62 -16.17
C LYS A 89 -21.80 31.96 -15.54
N THR A 90 -20.84 32.58 -14.87
CA THR A 90 -20.93 33.98 -14.40
C THR A 90 -19.92 34.80 -15.19
N GLU A 91 -19.92 36.12 -15.04
CA GLU A 91 -18.96 36.99 -15.72
C GLU A 91 -17.51 36.54 -15.51
N LYS A 92 -17.13 36.20 -14.28
CA LYS A 92 -15.74 35.89 -13.87
C LYS A 92 -15.45 34.41 -13.60
N HIS A 93 -16.48 33.57 -13.47
CA HIS A 93 -16.30 32.20 -13.00
C HIS A 93 -17.24 31.19 -13.66
N TYR A 94 -16.78 29.94 -13.72
CA TYR A 94 -17.62 28.76 -13.82
C TYR A 94 -17.98 28.28 -12.39
N LEU A 95 -19.25 28.05 -12.14
CA LEU A 95 -19.75 27.35 -10.96
C LEU A 95 -20.15 25.95 -11.41
N ILE A 96 -19.41 24.94 -10.97
CA ILE A 96 -19.56 23.56 -11.40
C ILE A 96 -20.11 22.76 -10.23
N THR A 97 -21.19 22.02 -10.47
CA THR A 97 -21.75 21.08 -9.50
C THR A 97 -21.63 19.69 -10.06
N ALA A 98 -20.85 18.82 -9.42
CA ALA A 98 -20.68 17.43 -9.80
C ALA A 98 -21.51 16.53 -8.88
N TYR A 99 -22.24 15.57 -9.47
CA TYR A 99 -23.14 14.66 -8.76
C TYR A 99 -22.61 13.24 -8.89
N LEU A 100 -22.11 12.68 -7.80
CA LEU A 100 -21.62 11.32 -7.73
C LEU A 100 -22.66 10.45 -7.02
N ASN A 101 -23.15 9.42 -7.68
CA ASN A 101 -23.96 8.37 -7.10
C ASN A 101 -23.19 7.05 -7.17
N PHE A 102 -22.64 6.63 -6.03
CA PHE A 102 -21.72 5.49 -6.00
C PHE A 102 -22.40 4.14 -6.22
N ASP A 103 -23.72 4.04 -6.05
CA ASP A 103 -24.47 2.82 -6.39
C ASP A 103 -24.65 2.63 -7.90
N GLU A 104 -24.59 3.70 -8.67
CA GLU A 104 -24.77 3.69 -10.14
C GLU A 104 -23.43 3.65 -10.90
N MET A 105 -22.31 3.86 -10.18
CA MET A 105 -20.97 3.92 -10.77
C MET A 105 -20.32 2.56 -10.77
N ASN A 106 -19.91 2.05 -11.95
CA ASN A 106 -19.12 0.83 -12.06
C ASN A 106 -17.66 1.10 -11.72
N LEU A 107 -17.36 1.26 -10.41
CA LEU A 107 -16.02 1.53 -9.90
C LEU A 107 -15.25 0.22 -9.73
N ARG A 108 -13.95 0.25 -10.03
CA ARG A 108 -12.99 -0.78 -9.59
C ARG A 108 -12.35 -0.37 -8.28
N GLU A 109 -11.95 -1.34 -7.49
CA GLU A 109 -11.24 -1.09 -6.23
C GLU A 109 -10.00 -0.23 -6.43
N LEU A 110 -9.61 0.52 -5.41
CA LEU A 110 -8.50 1.45 -5.25
C LEU A 110 -8.89 2.93 -5.43
N TYR A 111 -8.06 3.73 -6.12
CA TYR A 111 -8.10 5.20 -6.02
C TYR A 111 -8.66 5.86 -7.26
N TRP A 112 -9.53 6.86 -7.01
CA TRP A 112 -10.20 7.65 -8.04
C TRP A 112 -9.99 9.14 -7.79
N ASP A 113 -9.58 9.86 -8.82
CA ASP A 113 -9.39 11.31 -8.78
C ASP A 113 -10.54 12.02 -9.48
N LEU A 114 -11.15 13.00 -8.80
CA LEU A 114 -12.13 13.89 -9.45
C LEU A 114 -11.39 14.88 -10.35
N ARG A 115 -11.68 14.84 -11.64
CA ARG A 115 -11.07 15.66 -12.68
C ARG A 115 -12.12 16.43 -13.46
N ILE A 116 -11.72 17.60 -13.97
CA ILE A 116 -12.47 18.37 -14.95
C ILE A 116 -11.64 18.35 -16.21
N ILE A 117 -12.23 17.87 -17.28
CA ILE A 117 -11.64 17.88 -18.62
C ILE A 117 -12.01 19.18 -19.30
N ALA A 118 -11.04 19.93 -19.71
CA ALA A 118 -11.24 21.22 -20.36
C ALA A 118 -10.34 21.35 -21.59
N ASN A 119 -10.86 22.00 -22.61
CA ASN A 119 -10.09 22.36 -23.79
C ASN A 119 -9.68 23.83 -23.69
N LYS A 120 -8.44 24.14 -24.04
CA LYS A 120 -7.96 25.50 -24.19
C LYS A 120 -7.05 25.61 -25.41
N TYR A 121 -7.51 26.41 -26.38
CA TYR A 121 -6.81 26.60 -27.66
C TYR A 121 -6.55 25.29 -28.44
N GLY A 122 -7.50 24.37 -28.43
CA GLY A 122 -7.37 23.06 -29.09
C GLY A 122 -6.72 21.96 -28.24
N ILE A 123 -6.08 22.30 -27.11
CA ILE A 123 -5.39 21.35 -26.25
C ILE A 123 -6.31 20.92 -25.11
N GLU A 124 -6.46 19.61 -24.95
CA GLU A 124 -7.17 19.02 -23.83
C GLU A 124 -6.32 19.06 -22.57
N ASN A 125 -6.93 19.49 -21.48
CA ASN A 125 -6.27 19.68 -20.20
C ASN A 125 -7.10 19.07 -19.06
N GLU A 126 -6.39 18.53 -18.08
CA GLU A 126 -6.97 17.96 -16.87
C GLU A 126 -6.84 18.92 -15.68
N ILE A 127 -7.96 19.34 -15.15
CA ILE A 127 -7.99 20.25 -13.99
C ILE A 127 -8.45 19.48 -12.75
N ARG A 128 -7.66 19.53 -11.69
CA ARG A 128 -7.97 18.86 -10.43
C ARG A 128 -8.89 19.70 -9.56
N ALA A 129 -9.86 19.03 -8.92
CA ALA A 129 -10.67 19.65 -7.88
C ALA A 129 -9.86 19.81 -6.58
N ARG A 130 -9.60 21.05 -6.16
CA ARG A 130 -8.72 21.37 -5.00
C ARG A 130 -9.45 22.09 -3.89
N PHE A 131 -9.07 21.82 -2.65
CA PHE A 131 -9.44 22.59 -1.49
C PHE A 131 -8.52 23.82 -1.35
N THR A 132 -9.09 24.98 -1.03
CA THR A 132 -8.33 26.25 -0.93
C THR A 132 -8.02 26.69 0.49
N SER A 133 -8.50 25.98 1.49
CA SER A 133 -8.35 26.37 2.90
C SER A 133 -7.82 25.22 3.74
N ASN A 134 -7.37 25.61 4.92
CA ASN A 134 -6.83 24.85 6.03
C ASN A 134 -6.93 23.31 5.91
N TYR A 135 -5.78 22.66 5.71
CA TYR A 135 -5.58 21.22 5.63
C TYR A 135 -6.30 20.46 6.75
N TRP A 136 -6.19 20.91 8.00
CA TRP A 136 -6.78 20.25 9.17
C TRP A 136 -8.31 20.24 9.14
N LYS A 137 -8.94 21.37 8.77
CA LYS A 137 -10.39 21.49 8.67
C LYS A 137 -10.94 20.57 7.57
N ASN A 138 -10.30 20.54 6.42
CA ASN A 138 -10.74 19.73 5.29
C ASN A 138 -10.51 18.23 5.54
N ASN A 139 -9.40 17.87 6.17
CA ASN A 139 -9.14 16.49 6.57
C ASN A 139 -10.15 16.00 7.59
N PHE A 140 -10.44 16.78 8.64
CA PHE A 140 -11.45 16.42 9.64
C PHE A 140 -12.82 16.24 9.00
N TYR A 141 -13.17 17.14 8.08
CA TYR A 141 -14.42 17.07 7.35
C TYR A 141 -14.56 15.82 6.49
N LEU A 142 -13.51 15.45 5.75
CA LEU A 142 -13.50 14.26 4.88
C LEU A 142 -13.39 12.94 5.65
N THR A 143 -12.60 12.90 6.72
CA THR A 143 -12.36 11.71 7.55
C THR A 143 -13.65 11.11 8.12
N ASN A 144 -14.65 11.95 8.37
CA ASN A 144 -15.93 11.51 8.93
C ASN A 144 -16.96 11.11 7.87
N ARG A 145 -16.60 11.14 6.58
CA ARG A 145 -17.49 10.78 5.47
C ARG A 145 -17.15 9.44 4.89
N GLN A 146 -18.18 8.70 4.57
CA GLN A 146 -18.12 7.45 3.84
C GLN A 146 -19.42 7.30 3.07
N TYR A 147 -19.39 6.62 1.95
CA TYR A 147 -20.54 6.41 1.09
C TYR A 147 -20.71 4.92 0.84
N SER A 148 -21.93 4.41 0.97
CA SER A 148 -22.28 3.07 0.48
C SER A 148 -22.18 3.08 -1.04
N ALA A 149 -21.74 1.98 -1.62
CA ALA A 149 -21.52 1.85 -3.05
C ALA A 149 -22.03 0.51 -3.61
N GLY A 150 -23.15 0.01 -3.06
CA GLY A 150 -23.75 -1.26 -3.44
C GLY A 150 -22.87 -2.48 -3.17
N GLU A 151 -23.42 -3.67 -3.30
CA GLU A 151 -22.71 -4.97 -3.31
C GLU A 151 -21.59 -5.14 -2.24
N GLY A 152 -21.77 -4.58 -1.04
CA GLY A 152 -20.77 -4.69 0.04
C GLY A 152 -19.53 -3.81 -0.17
N HIS A 153 -19.64 -2.73 -0.95
CA HIS A 153 -18.55 -1.77 -1.16
C HIS A 153 -18.80 -0.42 -0.49
N MET A 154 -17.71 0.26 -0.19
CA MET A 154 -17.69 1.58 0.42
C MET A 154 -16.73 2.51 -0.33
N THR A 155 -17.11 3.78 -0.41
CA THR A 155 -16.27 4.84 -0.96
C THR A 155 -15.89 5.85 0.12
N PHE A 156 -14.61 6.16 0.22
CA PHE A 156 -14.06 7.08 1.21
C PHE A 156 -13.40 8.28 0.54
N PRO A 157 -13.90 9.50 0.75
CA PRO A 157 -13.25 10.70 0.25
C PRO A 157 -12.00 11.00 1.07
N TYR A 158 -10.93 11.46 0.42
CA TYR A 158 -9.72 11.86 1.11
C TYR A 158 -9.02 13.04 0.43
N TYR A 159 -8.16 13.70 1.20
CA TYR A 159 -7.34 14.81 0.78
C TYR A 159 -5.98 14.31 0.32
N THR A 160 -5.61 14.53 -0.94
CA THR A 160 -4.29 14.14 -1.46
C THR A 160 -3.19 15.08 -0.96
N LYS A 161 -1.91 14.68 -1.04
CA LYS A 161 -0.76 15.56 -0.73
C LYS A 161 -0.80 16.87 -1.53
N GLY A 162 -1.34 16.85 -2.74
CA GLY A 162 -1.51 18.03 -3.60
C GLY A 162 -2.76 18.86 -3.34
N GLY A 163 -3.50 18.59 -2.25
CA GLY A 163 -4.70 19.34 -1.89
C GLY A 163 -5.95 19.01 -2.69
N CYS A 164 -5.96 17.91 -3.45
CA CYS A 164 -7.08 17.52 -4.30
C CYS A 164 -8.03 16.56 -3.60
N LEU A 165 -9.30 16.58 -4.01
CA LEU A 165 -10.29 15.58 -3.64
C LEU A 165 -10.07 14.32 -4.45
N ALA A 166 -9.98 13.19 -3.76
CA ALA A 166 -9.95 11.88 -4.35
C ALA A 166 -10.79 10.91 -3.50
N PHE A 167 -11.06 9.73 -4.04
CA PHE A 167 -11.87 8.70 -3.41
C PHE A 167 -11.10 7.39 -3.39
N LEU A 168 -11.27 6.63 -2.30
CA LEU A 168 -10.85 5.24 -2.19
C LEU A 168 -12.12 4.40 -2.26
N TYR A 169 -12.24 3.53 -3.25
CA TYR A 169 -13.30 2.54 -3.38
C TYR A 169 -12.74 1.17 -3.02
N ARG A 170 -13.40 0.44 -2.13
CA ARG A 170 -13.02 -0.90 -1.68
C ARG A 170 -14.18 -1.66 -1.07
N GLN A 171 -14.03 -2.96 -0.90
CA GLN A 171 -14.96 -3.74 -0.10
C GLN A 171 -15.15 -3.13 1.28
N ASP A 172 -16.35 -3.22 1.83
CA ASP A 172 -16.64 -2.82 3.19
C ASP A 172 -15.93 -3.75 4.20
N SER A 173 -15.86 -3.30 5.43
CA SER A 173 -15.20 -4.01 6.50
C SER A 173 -16.01 -3.82 7.79
N GLU A 174 -16.00 -4.81 8.68
CA GLU A 174 -16.59 -4.68 10.01
C GLU A 174 -16.10 -3.43 10.77
N TYR A 175 -14.91 -2.92 10.41
CA TYR A 175 -14.31 -1.73 11.02
C TYR A 175 -14.84 -0.41 10.47
N ASP A 176 -15.67 -0.42 9.44
CA ASP A 176 -16.33 0.78 8.90
C ASP A 176 -17.58 1.18 9.71
N ALA A 177 -18.00 0.32 10.62
CA ALA A 177 -19.15 0.55 11.47
C ALA A 177 -18.99 1.78 12.38
N TYR A 178 -20.11 2.39 12.74
CA TYR A 178 -20.12 3.54 13.65
C TYR A 178 -19.51 3.25 15.02
N SER A 179 -19.63 2.00 15.51
CA SER A 179 -19.01 1.52 16.74
C SER A 179 -17.48 1.70 16.75
N THR A 180 -16.80 1.55 15.61
CA THR A 180 -15.35 1.80 15.50
C THR A 180 -15.03 3.28 15.70
N LYS A 181 -15.86 4.20 15.19
CA LYS A 181 -15.70 5.65 15.43
C LYS A 181 -15.79 5.98 16.90
N ILE A 182 -16.75 5.37 17.59
CA ILE A 182 -16.93 5.56 19.05
C ILE A 182 -15.68 5.05 19.80
N LYS A 183 -15.17 3.86 19.45
CA LYS A 183 -13.93 3.32 20.05
C LYS A 183 -12.75 4.26 19.83
N GLU A 184 -12.57 4.80 18.63
CA GLU A 184 -11.51 5.76 18.31
C GLU A 184 -11.61 7.05 19.14
N MET A 185 -12.82 7.58 19.30
CA MET A 185 -13.07 8.76 20.12
C MET A 185 -12.79 8.50 21.60
N ALA A 186 -13.28 7.37 22.14
CA ALA A 186 -13.04 6.95 23.51
C ALA A 186 -11.54 6.74 23.79
N ALA A 187 -10.83 6.00 22.92
CA ALA A 187 -9.39 5.79 23.04
C ALA A 187 -8.62 7.12 22.99
N SER A 188 -9.02 8.03 22.12
CA SER A 188 -8.38 9.34 21.99
C SER A 188 -8.59 10.18 23.26
N ALA A 189 -9.79 10.17 23.85
CA ALA A 189 -10.10 10.86 25.10
C ALA A 189 -9.28 10.26 26.26
N ILE A 190 -9.28 8.93 26.42
CA ILE A 190 -8.48 8.23 27.44
C ILE A 190 -7.00 8.57 27.27
N TYR A 191 -6.49 8.52 26.02
CA TYR A 191 -5.10 8.88 25.76
C TYR A 191 -4.74 10.30 26.16
N VAL A 192 -5.60 11.28 25.89
CA VAL A 192 -5.36 12.68 26.28
C VAL A 192 -5.32 12.84 27.79
N LEU A 193 -6.27 12.22 28.50
CA LEU A 193 -6.39 12.30 29.96
C LEU A 193 -5.23 11.60 30.68
N PHE A 194 -4.84 10.41 30.22
CA PHE A 194 -3.85 9.55 30.89
C PHE A 194 -2.49 9.50 30.18
N LYS A 195 -2.23 10.42 29.26
CA LYS A 195 -1.00 10.45 28.45
C LYS A 195 0.30 10.34 29.25
N PRO A 196 0.50 11.04 30.39
CA PRO A 196 1.72 10.90 31.18
C PRO A 196 1.94 9.48 31.71
N ILE A 197 0.88 8.84 32.21
CA ILE A 197 0.91 7.47 32.73
C ILE A 197 1.16 6.46 31.62
N LEU A 198 0.41 6.58 30.51
CA LEU A 198 0.53 5.68 29.38
C LEU A 198 1.93 5.72 28.73
N LYS A 199 2.54 6.90 28.66
CA LYS A 199 3.90 7.03 28.13
C LYS A 199 4.97 6.41 29.03
N ARG A 200 4.77 6.40 30.35
CA ARG A 200 5.70 5.76 31.31
C ARG A 200 5.76 4.24 31.13
N LYS A 201 4.70 3.63 30.58
CA LYS A 201 4.69 2.18 30.32
C LYS A 201 5.69 1.74 29.25
N LYS A 202 6.14 2.64 28.36
CA LYS A 202 7.09 2.33 27.28
C LYS A 202 6.64 1.15 26.40
N ILE A 203 5.38 1.13 26.00
CA ILE A 203 4.74 0.04 25.25
C ILE A 203 5.43 -0.14 23.90
N TRP A 204 5.75 -1.40 23.56
CA TRP A 204 6.14 -1.84 22.22
C TRP A 204 4.99 -2.61 21.59
N LEU A 205 4.70 -2.33 20.32
CA LEU A 205 3.72 -3.09 19.53
C LEU A 205 4.43 -3.82 18.41
N VAL A 206 4.34 -5.13 18.45
CA VAL A 206 4.83 -6.03 17.41
C VAL A 206 3.67 -6.43 16.53
N TYR A 207 3.85 -6.45 15.22
CA TYR A 207 2.80 -6.86 14.28
C TYR A 207 3.37 -7.25 12.92
N GLU A 208 2.59 -7.97 12.17
CA GLU A 208 2.83 -8.33 10.78
C GLU A 208 1.72 -7.80 9.87
N LYS A 209 1.73 -8.24 8.62
CA LYS A 209 0.85 -7.75 7.56
C LYS A 209 -0.62 -7.83 7.96
N PHE A 210 -1.30 -6.69 7.93
CA PHE A 210 -2.72 -6.50 8.30
C PHE A 210 -3.10 -6.95 9.72
N CYS A 211 -2.13 -7.21 10.60
CA CYS A 211 -2.35 -7.82 11.92
C CYS A 211 -3.17 -9.12 11.84
N SER A 212 -2.93 -9.93 10.82
CA SER A 212 -3.62 -11.21 10.58
C SER A 212 -2.67 -12.39 10.44
N MET A 213 -1.38 -12.16 10.60
CA MET A 213 -0.32 -13.16 10.40
C MET A 213 0.61 -13.22 11.61
N ALA A 214 1.17 -14.40 11.86
CA ALA A 214 2.26 -14.69 12.80
C ALA A 214 3.15 -15.77 12.20
N GLN A 215 4.04 -15.37 11.27
CA GLN A 215 4.88 -16.31 10.50
C GLN A 215 6.14 -15.68 9.89
N ASP A 216 6.39 -14.39 10.11
CA ASP A 216 7.54 -13.67 9.59
C ASP A 216 8.40 -13.12 10.74
N ASN A 217 9.35 -12.26 10.46
CA ASN A 217 10.30 -11.71 11.42
C ASN A 217 9.64 -11.10 12.66
N GLY A 218 8.43 -10.52 12.55
CA GLY A 218 7.68 -10.01 13.70
C GLY A 218 7.29 -11.09 14.69
N TYR A 219 6.83 -12.24 14.19
CA TYR A 219 6.45 -13.40 15.00
C TYR A 219 7.65 -13.99 15.74
N TYR A 220 8.75 -14.27 15.05
CA TYR A 220 9.94 -14.87 15.66
C TYR A 220 10.60 -13.91 16.64
N PHE A 221 10.63 -12.61 16.36
CA PHE A 221 11.08 -11.60 17.32
C PHE A 221 10.21 -11.61 18.59
N PHE A 222 8.89 -11.63 18.44
CA PHE A 222 7.99 -11.65 19.59
C PHE A 222 8.15 -12.94 20.42
N LYS A 223 8.19 -14.08 19.76
CA LYS A 223 8.41 -15.38 20.39
C LYS A 223 9.70 -15.39 21.20
N TYR A 224 10.80 -14.95 20.59
CA TYR A 224 12.08 -14.82 21.28
C TYR A 224 11.96 -13.93 22.53
N CYS A 225 11.28 -12.79 22.46
CA CYS A 225 11.06 -11.92 23.61
C CYS A 225 10.28 -12.61 24.74
N MET A 226 9.24 -13.39 24.39
CA MET A 226 8.43 -14.10 25.40
C MET A 226 9.20 -15.22 26.09
N GLU A 227 10.04 -15.94 25.35
CA GLU A 227 10.77 -17.10 25.84
C GLU A 227 12.07 -16.74 26.58
N ASN A 228 12.76 -15.66 26.20
CA ASN A 228 14.13 -15.37 26.64
C ASN A 228 14.27 -14.12 27.52
N LEU A 229 13.30 -13.19 27.51
CA LEU A 229 13.38 -11.99 28.35
C LEU A 229 12.76 -12.23 29.73
N SER A 230 13.28 -11.51 30.75
CA SER A 230 12.68 -11.50 32.07
C SER A 230 11.26 -10.90 32.06
N GLU A 231 10.45 -11.22 33.06
CA GLU A 231 9.08 -10.69 33.20
C GLU A 231 9.03 -9.16 33.24
N GLU A 232 10.07 -8.50 33.78
CA GLU A 232 10.18 -7.06 33.83
C GLU A 232 10.45 -6.46 32.44
N GLU A 233 11.26 -7.11 31.60
CA GLU A 233 11.61 -6.65 30.25
C GLU A 233 10.46 -6.84 29.27
N LYS A 234 9.78 -7.99 29.30
CA LYS A 234 8.71 -8.31 28.35
C LYS A 234 7.35 -7.72 28.69
N LYS A 235 7.11 -7.26 29.93
CA LYS A 235 5.80 -6.83 30.45
C LYS A 235 5.03 -5.82 29.59
N ASN A 236 5.71 -5.04 28.76
CA ASN A 236 5.11 -4.02 27.89
C ASN A 236 5.33 -4.28 26.39
N ILE A 237 5.72 -5.49 26.02
CA ILE A 237 5.82 -5.96 24.64
C ILE A 237 4.52 -6.70 24.30
N TYR A 238 3.82 -6.27 23.27
CA TYR A 238 2.55 -6.84 22.87
C TYR A 238 2.53 -7.15 21.38
N TYR A 239 1.99 -8.31 21.03
CA TYR A 239 1.71 -8.65 19.64
C TYR A 239 0.27 -8.27 19.29
N VAL A 240 0.07 -7.61 18.15
CA VAL A 240 -1.24 -7.21 17.66
C VAL A 240 -1.67 -8.15 16.54
N ILE A 241 -2.76 -8.88 16.76
CA ILE A 241 -3.33 -9.78 15.77
C ILE A 241 -4.86 -9.79 15.86
N ASP A 242 -5.53 -10.07 14.75
CA ASP A 242 -6.93 -10.44 14.79
C ASP A 242 -7.05 -11.88 15.31
N LYS A 243 -7.69 -12.07 16.48
CA LYS A 243 -7.87 -13.40 17.08
C LYS A 243 -8.76 -14.35 16.25
N LYS A 244 -9.38 -13.83 15.17
CA LYS A 244 -10.07 -14.67 14.18
C LYS A 244 -9.11 -15.22 13.11
N ALA A 245 -7.90 -14.69 13.01
CA ALA A 245 -6.92 -15.15 12.03
C ALA A 245 -6.39 -16.54 12.41
N PRO A 246 -6.17 -17.44 11.44
CA PRO A 246 -5.66 -18.80 11.70
C PRO A 246 -4.33 -18.79 12.49
N ASP A 247 -3.46 -17.82 12.22
CA ASP A 247 -2.15 -17.71 12.87
C ASP A 247 -2.21 -17.33 14.35
N TYR A 248 -3.38 -16.91 14.86
CA TYR A 248 -3.55 -16.69 16.30
C TYR A 248 -3.26 -17.94 17.14
N GLU A 249 -3.61 -19.11 16.65
CA GLU A 249 -3.36 -20.38 17.37
C GLU A 249 -1.87 -20.61 17.64
N LYS A 250 -0.95 -20.07 16.83
CA LYS A 250 0.51 -20.18 17.00
C LYS A 250 1.07 -19.38 18.19
N ILE A 251 0.32 -18.36 18.64
CA ILE A 251 0.78 -17.43 19.69
C ILE A 251 -0.18 -17.35 20.88
N LYS A 252 -1.22 -18.16 20.88
CA LYS A 252 -2.27 -18.17 21.87
C LYS A 252 -1.76 -18.42 23.31
N GLU A 253 -0.66 -19.14 23.44
CA GLU A 253 0.00 -19.40 24.74
C GLU A 253 0.46 -18.10 25.43
N TYR A 254 0.68 -17.02 24.66
CA TYR A 254 1.09 -15.70 25.17
C TYR A 254 -0.09 -14.70 25.25
N ASP A 255 -1.35 -15.15 25.50
CA ASP A 255 -2.55 -14.30 25.36
C ASP A 255 -2.54 -13.03 26.21
N ASP A 256 -1.86 -13.01 27.34
CA ASP A 256 -1.66 -11.82 28.19
C ASP A 256 -0.89 -10.71 27.46
N HIS A 257 -0.04 -11.08 26.51
CA HIS A 257 0.75 -10.22 25.65
C HIS A 257 0.14 -10.02 24.26
N ILE A 258 -1.06 -10.58 23.99
CA ILE A 258 -1.76 -10.42 22.73
C ILE A 258 -2.81 -9.32 22.83
N ILE A 259 -2.89 -8.51 21.79
CA ILE A 259 -3.91 -7.46 21.66
C ILE A 259 -4.77 -7.77 20.46
N GLN A 260 -6.08 -7.93 20.69
CA GLN A 260 -7.07 -8.05 19.62
C GLN A 260 -7.03 -6.81 18.71
N PHE A 261 -6.83 -7.03 17.40
CA PHE A 261 -6.83 -5.98 16.40
C PHE A 261 -8.12 -5.15 16.44
N MET A 262 -8.01 -3.83 16.32
CA MET A 262 -9.10 -2.85 16.38
C MET A 262 -9.98 -2.88 17.66
N SER A 263 -9.49 -3.51 18.75
CA SER A 263 -10.09 -3.35 20.08
C SER A 263 -9.83 -1.94 20.66
N LEU A 264 -10.54 -1.56 21.70
CA LEU A 264 -10.29 -0.29 22.41
C LEU A 264 -8.85 -0.24 22.97
N LYS A 265 -8.36 -1.37 23.55
CA LYS A 265 -6.98 -1.51 24.04
C LYS A 265 -5.98 -1.30 22.90
N HIS A 266 -6.25 -1.89 21.71
CA HIS A 266 -5.40 -1.71 20.53
C HIS A 266 -5.28 -0.23 20.13
N VAL A 267 -6.41 0.45 19.93
CA VAL A 267 -6.41 1.87 19.52
C VAL A 267 -5.70 2.75 20.54
N LEU A 268 -5.92 2.50 21.85
CA LEU A 268 -5.25 3.21 22.93
C LEU A 268 -3.74 2.97 22.93
N TYR A 269 -3.31 1.71 22.71
CA TYR A 269 -1.89 1.36 22.72
C TYR A 269 -1.16 1.85 21.46
N VAL A 270 -1.83 1.86 20.33
CA VAL A 270 -1.33 2.52 19.10
C VAL A 270 -1.01 4.00 19.36
N LEU A 271 -1.87 4.71 20.08
CA LEU A 271 -1.63 6.11 20.45
C LEU A 271 -0.49 6.26 21.48
N SER A 272 -0.30 5.27 22.34
CA SER A 272 0.56 5.32 23.53
C SER A 272 1.95 4.71 23.33
N ALA A 273 2.08 3.76 22.40
CA ALA A 273 3.33 3.04 22.16
C ALA A 273 4.51 3.99 21.90
N VAL A 274 5.68 3.59 22.35
CA VAL A 274 6.93 4.31 22.09
C VAL A 274 7.66 3.75 20.88
N LEU A 275 7.44 2.48 20.56
CA LEU A 275 8.07 1.78 19.44
C LEU A 275 7.08 0.83 18.76
N TYR A 276 7.13 0.79 17.46
CA TYR A 276 6.55 -0.29 16.67
C TYR A 276 7.68 -1.19 16.17
N VAL A 277 7.45 -2.49 16.17
CA VAL A 277 8.38 -3.50 15.64
C VAL A 277 7.61 -4.32 14.63
N ALA A 278 8.03 -4.35 13.37
CA ALA A 278 7.22 -4.97 12.34
C ALA A 278 8.04 -5.42 11.13
N SER A 279 7.59 -6.46 10.48
CA SER A 279 8.10 -6.89 9.17
C SER A 279 7.49 -6.14 8.00
N ASP A 280 6.53 -5.23 8.24
CA ASP A 280 5.88 -4.42 7.20
C ASP A 280 5.68 -2.95 7.66
N SER A 281 5.05 -2.16 6.81
CA SER A 281 4.85 -0.73 7.04
C SER A 281 3.84 -0.43 8.16
N ARG A 282 3.87 0.80 8.68
CA ARG A 282 2.89 1.30 9.68
C ARG A 282 1.44 1.20 9.24
N THR A 283 1.17 1.11 7.93
CA THR A 283 -0.19 1.00 7.39
C THR A 283 -0.88 -0.28 7.81
N HIS A 284 -0.14 -1.34 8.09
CA HIS A 284 -0.69 -2.63 8.47
C HIS A 284 -1.11 -2.73 9.94
N LEU A 285 -0.68 -1.77 10.76
CA LEU A 285 -1.05 -1.72 12.19
C LEU A 285 -2.51 -1.30 12.43
N TYR A 286 -3.24 -0.84 11.42
CA TYR A 286 -4.54 -0.22 11.64
C TYR A 286 -5.48 -0.43 10.45
N ALA A 287 -6.77 -0.69 10.71
CA ALA A 287 -7.78 -0.75 9.65
C ALA A 287 -8.18 0.67 9.22
N TRP A 288 -7.60 1.13 8.12
CA TRP A 288 -7.80 2.48 7.62
C TRP A 288 -9.12 2.63 6.87
N ARG A 289 -10.03 3.40 7.43
CA ARG A 289 -11.26 3.83 6.73
C ARG A 289 -10.97 4.92 5.70
N CYS A 290 -10.02 5.79 6.02
CA CYS A 290 -9.55 6.84 5.11
C CYS A 290 -8.05 7.07 5.28
N LYS A 291 -7.40 7.65 4.27
CA LYS A 291 -5.95 7.92 4.29
C LYS A 291 -5.52 8.99 5.30
N THR A 292 -6.45 9.76 5.85
CA THR A 292 -6.13 10.91 6.69
C THR A 292 -7.02 10.94 7.94
N SER A 293 -6.40 10.78 9.11
CA SER A 293 -7.04 10.91 10.41
C SER A 293 -6.06 11.44 11.45
N LEU A 294 -6.55 11.87 12.60
CA LEU A 294 -5.70 12.25 13.75
C LEU A 294 -4.87 11.04 14.22
N ILE A 295 -5.48 9.85 14.26
CA ILE A 295 -4.79 8.60 14.63
C ILE A 295 -3.68 8.33 13.61
N ARG A 296 -3.97 8.44 12.30
CA ARG A 296 -2.96 8.28 11.25
C ARG A 296 -1.77 9.21 11.45
N SER A 297 -2.01 10.48 11.70
CA SER A 297 -0.94 11.46 11.92
C SER A 297 -0.06 11.14 13.15
N LYS A 298 -0.61 10.42 14.14
CA LYS A 298 0.13 9.95 15.31
C LYS A 298 0.94 8.70 15.00
N ILE A 299 0.36 7.74 14.27
CA ILE A 299 1.04 6.52 13.84
C ILE A 299 2.23 6.85 12.94
N ASP A 300 2.07 7.72 11.96
CA ASP A 300 3.12 8.09 11.01
C ASP A 300 4.36 8.72 11.69
N LYS A 301 4.17 9.31 12.88
CA LYS A 301 5.24 9.94 13.66
C LYS A 301 5.90 9.02 14.68
N ARG A 302 5.36 7.80 14.92
CA ARG A 302 5.96 6.88 15.88
C ARG A 302 7.22 6.23 15.32
N PRO A 303 8.25 6.06 16.16
CA PRO A 303 9.38 5.22 15.79
C PRO A 303 8.93 3.81 15.41
N ILE A 304 9.55 3.27 14.38
CA ILE A 304 9.38 1.88 13.97
C ILE A 304 10.74 1.26 13.74
N PHE A 305 10.92 0.06 14.27
CA PHE A 305 11.99 -0.85 13.90
C PHE A 305 11.43 -1.80 12.83
N PHE A 306 11.92 -1.64 11.63
CA PHE A 306 11.50 -2.43 10.48
C PHE A 306 12.37 -3.67 10.37
N LEU A 307 11.79 -4.83 10.67
CA LEU A 307 12.47 -6.12 10.64
C LEU A 307 12.59 -6.67 9.21
N GLN A 308 11.95 -6.00 8.23
CA GLN A 308 11.79 -6.45 6.84
C GLN A 308 11.02 -7.78 6.71
N HIS A 309 10.65 -8.15 5.50
CA HIS A 309 10.18 -9.49 5.15
C HIS A 309 10.97 -10.10 3.97
N GLY A 310 12.10 -9.53 3.63
CA GLY A 310 13.00 -10.03 2.59
C GLY A 310 14.17 -9.08 2.39
N VAL A 311 15.34 -9.62 2.10
CA VAL A 311 16.59 -8.86 1.91
C VAL A 311 16.41 -7.82 0.82
N THR A 312 16.81 -6.59 1.11
CA THR A 312 16.76 -5.46 0.19
C THR A 312 17.99 -5.47 -0.72
N ALA A 313 17.96 -6.24 -1.81
CA ALA A 313 19.04 -6.31 -2.78
C ALA A 313 18.55 -6.25 -4.23
N LEU A 314 17.52 -7.06 -4.57
CA LEU A 314 17.09 -7.27 -5.95
C LEU A 314 15.95 -6.37 -6.42
N LYS A 315 15.30 -5.66 -5.51
CA LYS A 315 14.14 -4.78 -5.79
C LYS A 315 14.37 -3.36 -5.32
N GLN A 316 13.93 -2.40 -6.11
CA GLN A 316 13.93 -1.00 -5.71
C GLN A 316 12.78 -0.71 -4.73
N VAL A 317 13.09 -0.69 -3.44
CA VAL A 317 12.12 -0.37 -2.37
C VAL A 317 12.17 1.10 -1.91
N GLY A 318 13.08 1.89 -2.48
CA GLY A 318 13.31 3.29 -2.13
C GLY A 318 12.05 4.18 -2.19
N PRO A 319 11.20 4.10 -3.22
CA PRO A 319 9.95 4.89 -3.28
C PRO A 319 8.98 4.61 -2.13
N LEU A 320 9.01 3.41 -1.55
CA LEU A 320 8.17 3.03 -0.42
C LEU A 320 8.90 3.24 0.91
N PHE A 321 10.01 2.55 1.14
CA PHE A 321 10.69 2.46 2.43
C PHE A 321 11.91 3.37 2.57
N GLY A 322 12.39 4.00 1.50
CA GLY A 322 13.46 4.97 1.57
C GLY A 322 13.09 6.15 2.47
N ARG A 323 14.09 6.86 2.98
CA ARG A 323 13.89 7.99 3.91
C ARG A 323 12.98 9.10 3.35
N LYS A 324 12.98 9.28 2.03
CA LYS A 324 12.09 10.20 1.30
C LYS A 324 10.86 9.49 0.70
N GLY A 325 10.72 8.21 0.95
CA GLY A 325 9.63 7.39 0.44
C GLY A 325 8.27 7.69 1.09
N SER A 326 7.26 6.93 0.70
CA SER A 326 5.89 7.11 1.21
C SER A 326 5.69 6.55 2.62
N SER A 327 6.54 5.61 3.07
CA SER A 327 6.51 4.99 4.40
C SER A 327 7.92 4.85 4.98
N PRO A 328 8.62 5.97 5.30
CA PRO A 328 9.99 5.91 5.81
C PRO A 328 10.05 5.23 7.18
N MET A 329 11.11 4.46 7.43
CA MET A 329 11.34 3.75 8.68
C MET A 329 12.21 4.56 9.64
N THR A 330 12.19 4.23 10.93
CA THR A 330 13.09 4.86 11.92
C THR A 330 14.39 4.08 12.01
N TYR A 331 14.27 2.76 12.10
CA TYR A 331 15.36 1.80 12.04
C TYR A 331 15.03 0.75 10.98
N PHE A 332 16.03 0.29 10.26
CA PHE A 332 15.91 -0.63 9.15
C PHE A 332 16.87 -1.80 9.41
N ALA A 333 16.37 -2.94 9.86
CA ALA A 333 17.19 -4.13 10.04
C ALA A 333 17.86 -4.54 8.71
N THR A 334 19.11 -4.91 8.74
CA THR A 334 19.85 -5.45 7.60
C THR A 334 20.50 -6.76 7.96
N THR A 335 20.77 -7.61 6.97
CA THR A 335 21.28 -8.96 7.18
C THR A 335 22.79 -9.06 7.04
N SER A 336 23.40 -8.09 6.35
CA SER A 336 24.83 -8.09 6.04
C SER A 336 25.34 -6.67 5.81
N GLN A 337 26.68 -6.51 5.78
CA GLN A 337 27.33 -5.26 5.41
C GLN A 337 26.92 -4.83 3.98
N PHE A 338 26.81 -5.78 3.07
CA PHE A 338 26.40 -5.51 1.69
C PHE A 338 25.00 -4.90 1.61
N GLU A 339 24.04 -5.44 2.38
CA GLU A 339 22.69 -4.88 2.45
C GLU A 339 22.67 -3.52 3.15
N GLN A 340 23.45 -3.35 4.24
CA GLN A 340 23.57 -2.06 4.91
C GLN A 340 24.09 -0.98 3.95
N ASP A 341 25.10 -1.29 3.15
CA ASP A 341 25.65 -0.38 2.14
C ASP A 341 24.60 0.03 1.10
N ILE A 342 23.75 -0.90 0.67
CA ILE A 342 22.62 -0.63 -0.22
C ILE A 342 21.62 0.33 0.46
N VAL A 343 21.24 0.05 1.71
CA VAL A 343 20.28 0.85 2.46
C VAL A 343 20.81 2.25 2.73
N VAL A 344 22.09 2.38 3.07
CA VAL A 344 22.74 3.68 3.28
C VAL A 344 22.81 4.46 1.96
N LYS A 345 23.32 3.85 0.90
CA LYS A 345 23.60 4.52 -0.37
C LYS A 345 22.35 4.89 -1.17
N TYR A 346 21.36 3.98 -1.24
CA TYR A 346 20.22 4.14 -2.14
C TYR A 346 18.91 4.49 -1.44
N LEU A 347 18.78 4.21 -0.12
CA LEU A 347 17.59 4.52 0.65
C LEU A 347 17.76 5.75 1.57
N ASP A 348 18.96 6.36 1.60
CA ASP A 348 19.28 7.60 2.33
C ASP A 348 19.20 7.43 3.88
N TYR A 349 19.51 6.23 4.40
CA TYR A 349 19.67 5.98 5.83
C TYR A 349 21.13 6.15 6.27
N SER A 350 21.36 6.54 7.52
CA SER A 350 22.68 6.45 8.13
C SER A 350 22.94 5.03 8.65
N GLU A 351 24.20 4.60 8.76
CA GLU A 351 24.58 3.29 9.30
C GLU A 351 23.93 2.99 10.65
N GLY A 352 23.97 3.93 11.61
CA GLY A 352 23.31 3.77 12.90
C GLY A 352 21.77 3.66 12.87
N LYS A 353 21.16 3.84 11.69
CA LYS A 353 19.72 3.60 11.47
C LYS A 353 19.47 2.33 10.67
N ALA A 354 20.49 1.67 10.19
CA ALA A 354 20.44 0.43 9.44
C ALA A 354 21.32 -0.65 10.12
N PRO A 355 21.04 -1.07 11.37
CA PRO A 355 21.87 -2.04 12.07
C PRO A 355 21.85 -3.40 11.38
N ILE A 356 22.99 -4.08 11.38
CA ILE A 356 23.12 -5.45 10.89
C ILE A 356 22.68 -6.39 12.03
N THR A 357 21.51 -6.99 11.88
CA THR A 357 20.88 -7.84 12.89
C THR A 357 20.63 -9.26 12.40
N GLY A 358 20.66 -9.50 11.09
CA GLY A 358 20.06 -10.70 10.53
C GLY A 358 18.53 -10.65 10.57
N PHE A 359 17.88 -11.71 10.13
CA PHE A 359 16.43 -11.89 10.25
C PHE A 359 16.09 -12.87 11.34
N THR A 360 15.16 -12.52 12.20
CA THR A 360 14.74 -13.38 13.32
C THR A 360 14.13 -14.71 12.88
N ARG A 361 13.51 -14.77 11.67
CA ARG A 361 13.01 -16.02 11.12
C ARG A 361 14.13 -16.97 10.66
N TRP A 362 15.33 -16.48 10.45
CA TRP A 362 16.47 -17.31 10.07
C TRP A 362 16.96 -18.22 11.20
N ASP A 363 16.71 -17.83 12.46
CA ASP A 363 17.05 -18.65 13.64
C ASP A 363 16.39 -20.04 13.63
N VAL A 364 15.35 -20.23 12.81
CA VAL A 364 14.60 -21.51 12.67
C VAL A 364 14.69 -22.11 11.28
N LEU A 365 15.49 -21.53 10.40
CA LEU A 365 15.81 -22.11 9.09
C LEU A 365 16.98 -23.07 9.25
N GLU A 366 16.67 -24.33 9.39
CA GLU A 366 17.64 -25.41 9.40
C GLU A 366 17.51 -26.23 8.13
N ASP A 367 18.62 -26.60 7.51
CA ASP A 367 18.62 -27.53 6.39
C ASP A 367 18.18 -28.92 6.87
N THR A 368 16.99 -29.33 6.49
CA THR A 368 16.42 -30.64 6.75
C THR A 368 16.33 -31.48 5.47
N SER A 369 17.01 -31.07 4.41
CA SER A 369 17.07 -31.82 3.16
C SER A 369 17.76 -33.18 3.37
N THR A 370 17.36 -34.19 2.61
CA THR A 370 17.93 -35.51 2.68
C THR A 370 18.44 -35.94 1.28
N LYS A 371 19.48 -36.70 1.22
CA LYS A 371 20.06 -37.17 -0.08
C LYS A 371 19.06 -37.99 -0.91
N ASP A 372 18.07 -38.57 -0.25
CA ASP A 372 17.08 -39.46 -0.88
C ASP A 372 15.85 -38.68 -1.41
N ASP A 373 15.60 -37.43 -0.95
CA ASP A 373 14.50 -36.58 -1.40
C ASP A 373 14.99 -35.32 -2.09
N LYS A 374 15.33 -35.41 -3.36
CA LYS A 374 15.85 -34.30 -4.15
C LYS A 374 14.73 -33.32 -4.58
N LEU A 375 14.37 -32.44 -3.68
CA LEU A 375 13.33 -31.44 -3.92
C LEU A 375 13.89 -30.19 -4.60
N ILE A 376 13.27 -29.80 -5.71
CA ILE A 376 13.48 -28.54 -6.41
C ILE A 376 12.30 -27.61 -6.13
N LEU A 377 12.56 -26.41 -5.62
CA LEU A 377 11.55 -25.37 -5.45
C LEU A 377 11.62 -24.37 -6.62
N LEU A 378 10.58 -24.34 -7.44
CA LEU A 378 10.40 -23.34 -8.49
C LEU A 378 9.44 -22.25 -7.96
N MET A 379 9.99 -21.09 -7.64
CA MET A 379 9.21 -19.98 -7.05
C MET A 379 9.48 -18.64 -7.77
N PRO A 380 8.72 -18.32 -8.82
CA PRO A 380 8.89 -17.07 -9.54
C PRO A 380 8.30 -15.87 -8.79
N THR A 381 8.90 -14.70 -8.98
CA THR A 381 8.38 -13.45 -8.44
C THR A 381 7.13 -13.02 -9.21
N TRP A 382 6.10 -12.58 -8.49
CA TRP A 382 4.91 -11.97 -9.09
C TRP A 382 5.23 -10.67 -9.83
N ARG A 383 4.39 -10.31 -10.81
CA ARG A 383 4.52 -9.10 -11.61
C ARG A 383 3.41 -8.12 -11.24
N SER A 384 3.76 -6.93 -10.77
CA SER A 384 2.78 -5.92 -10.34
C SER A 384 1.82 -5.49 -11.44
N TRP A 385 2.24 -5.56 -12.70
CA TRP A 385 1.42 -5.22 -13.87
C TRP A 385 0.48 -6.34 -14.32
N LEU A 386 0.61 -7.54 -13.75
CA LEU A 386 -0.30 -8.67 -13.95
C LEU A 386 -1.20 -8.91 -12.72
N GLU A 387 -1.11 -8.06 -11.71
CA GLU A 387 -2.01 -8.11 -10.56
C GLU A 387 -3.40 -7.65 -11.02
N GLU A 388 -4.43 -8.43 -10.74
CA GLU A 388 -5.84 -8.12 -11.04
C GLU A 388 -6.20 -8.00 -12.54
N VAL A 389 -5.40 -8.54 -13.45
CA VAL A 389 -5.80 -8.66 -14.85
C VAL A 389 -6.80 -9.82 -15.03
N SER A 390 -7.50 -9.84 -16.16
CA SER A 390 -8.38 -10.96 -16.51
C SER A 390 -7.57 -12.25 -16.70
N ASP A 391 -8.20 -13.43 -16.49
CA ASP A 391 -7.56 -14.73 -16.84
C ASP A 391 -7.08 -14.73 -18.29
N GLU A 392 -7.86 -14.15 -19.21
CA GLU A 392 -7.50 -14.07 -20.63
C GLU A 392 -6.21 -13.27 -20.87
N ASP A 393 -6.05 -12.11 -20.21
CA ASP A 393 -4.85 -11.28 -20.33
C ASP A 393 -3.66 -11.91 -19.63
N PHE A 394 -3.88 -12.60 -18.49
CA PHE A 394 -2.85 -13.36 -17.82
C PHE A 394 -2.29 -14.49 -18.71
N LEU A 395 -3.14 -15.25 -19.38
CA LEU A 395 -2.76 -16.32 -20.29
C LEU A 395 -1.94 -15.81 -21.52
N LYS A 396 -2.14 -14.56 -21.93
CA LYS A 396 -1.35 -13.93 -23.01
C LYS A 396 0.02 -13.45 -22.55
N SER A 397 0.27 -13.36 -21.25
CA SER A 397 1.50 -12.81 -20.69
C SER A 397 2.71 -13.71 -20.93
N GLU A 398 3.88 -13.10 -21.07
CA GLU A 398 5.16 -13.84 -21.15
C GLU A 398 5.43 -14.61 -19.85
N TYR A 399 4.97 -14.11 -18.70
CA TYR A 399 5.05 -14.81 -17.44
C TYR A 399 4.37 -16.20 -17.51
N TYR A 400 3.10 -16.21 -17.90
CA TYR A 400 2.35 -17.46 -18.03
C TYR A 400 2.96 -18.40 -19.08
N LYS A 401 3.27 -17.89 -20.27
CA LYS A 401 3.82 -18.68 -21.36
C LYS A 401 5.13 -19.38 -20.98
N ASN A 402 6.05 -18.64 -20.37
CA ASN A 402 7.37 -19.16 -20.00
C ASN A 402 7.28 -20.24 -18.93
N TYR A 403 6.54 -19.98 -17.82
CA TYR A 403 6.41 -20.98 -16.75
C TYR A 403 5.52 -22.16 -17.17
N SER A 404 4.48 -21.93 -17.97
CA SER A 404 3.65 -23.01 -18.53
C SER A 404 4.44 -23.91 -19.46
N SER A 405 5.28 -23.33 -20.33
CA SER A 405 6.17 -24.09 -21.20
C SER A 405 7.18 -24.93 -20.41
N LEU A 406 7.74 -24.37 -19.32
CA LEU A 406 8.66 -25.11 -18.46
C LEU A 406 7.96 -26.28 -17.76
N LEU A 407 6.79 -26.06 -17.15
CA LEU A 407 6.03 -27.08 -16.42
C LEU A 407 5.49 -28.20 -17.33
N GLN A 408 5.31 -27.91 -18.62
CA GLN A 408 4.85 -28.88 -19.62
C GLN A 408 5.99 -29.48 -20.48
N SER A 409 7.25 -29.23 -20.08
CA SER A 409 8.40 -29.70 -20.82
C SER A 409 8.66 -31.20 -20.56
N GLU A 410 8.54 -32.05 -21.60
CA GLU A 410 8.93 -33.45 -21.53
C GLU A 410 10.42 -33.65 -21.19
N ARG A 411 11.26 -32.68 -21.59
CA ARG A 411 12.70 -32.71 -21.24
C ARG A 411 12.90 -32.51 -19.75
N LEU A 412 12.12 -31.62 -19.12
CA LEU A 412 12.17 -31.42 -17.65
C LEU A 412 11.74 -32.68 -16.93
N ASP A 413 10.63 -33.29 -17.37
CA ASP A 413 10.10 -34.49 -16.75
C ASP A 413 11.13 -35.67 -16.81
N LYS A 414 11.78 -35.87 -17.96
CA LYS A 414 12.88 -36.84 -18.10
C LYS A 414 14.06 -36.53 -17.16
N ILE A 415 14.48 -35.28 -17.05
CA ILE A 415 15.56 -34.88 -16.13
C ILE A 415 15.17 -35.19 -14.67
N LEU A 416 13.96 -34.90 -14.28
CA LEU A 416 13.48 -35.22 -12.94
C LEU A 416 13.45 -36.73 -12.67
N GLU A 417 13.06 -37.50 -13.68
CA GLU A 417 13.08 -38.97 -13.61
C GLU A 417 14.52 -39.54 -13.54
N GLU A 418 15.42 -39.11 -14.42
CA GLU A 418 16.80 -39.54 -14.48
C GLU A 418 17.57 -39.28 -13.17
N HIS A 419 17.25 -38.19 -12.50
CA HIS A 419 17.92 -37.81 -11.26
C HIS A 419 17.15 -38.18 -9.98
N ASP A 420 16.05 -38.89 -10.13
CA ASP A 420 15.10 -39.17 -9.03
C ASP A 420 14.80 -37.94 -8.20
N ALA A 421 14.42 -36.85 -8.88
CA ALA A 421 14.11 -35.57 -8.29
C ALA A 421 12.60 -35.24 -8.44
N ARG A 422 12.11 -34.43 -7.57
CA ARG A 422 10.75 -33.86 -7.65
C ARG A 422 10.77 -32.34 -7.62
N MET A 423 9.78 -31.68 -8.20
CA MET A 423 9.69 -30.23 -8.26
C MET A 423 8.38 -29.75 -7.65
N ILE A 424 8.46 -28.74 -6.81
CA ILE A 424 7.31 -27.96 -6.35
C ILE A 424 7.30 -26.63 -7.10
N PHE A 425 6.19 -26.33 -7.78
CA PHE A 425 5.90 -25.00 -8.28
C PHE A 425 5.04 -24.25 -7.25
N TYR A 426 5.62 -23.24 -6.63
CA TYR A 426 4.98 -22.42 -5.61
C TYR A 426 4.76 -21.01 -6.13
N ILE A 427 3.51 -20.65 -6.39
CA ILE A 427 3.17 -19.34 -6.94
C ILE A 427 2.95 -18.32 -5.82
N HIS A 428 3.34 -17.07 -6.08
CA HIS A 428 3.15 -15.98 -5.11
C HIS A 428 1.67 -15.81 -4.73
N PRO A 429 1.31 -15.49 -3.46
CA PRO A 429 -0.08 -15.34 -3.00
C PRO A 429 -0.96 -14.44 -3.86
N LYS A 430 -0.40 -13.35 -4.40
CA LYS A 430 -1.12 -12.44 -5.30
C LYS A 430 -1.55 -13.09 -6.63
N PHE A 431 -0.93 -14.19 -6.99
CA PHE A 431 -1.23 -14.96 -8.20
C PHE A 431 -1.93 -16.29 -7.89
N ALA A 432 -2.32 -16.54 -6.63
CA ALA A 432 -2.96 -17.80 -6.23
C ALA A 432 -4.19 -18.14 -7.11
N GLY A 433 -4.99 -17.14 -7.48
CA GLY A 433 -6.15 -17.31 -8.36
C GLY A 433 -5.82 -17.79 -9.78
N TYR A 434 -4.58 -17.57 -10.25
CA TYR A 434 -4.15 -18.01 -11.58
C TYR A 434 -3.51 -19.41 -11.59
N LEU A 435 -3.25 -20.02 -10.42
CA LEU A 435 -2.63 -21.35 -10.35
C LEU A 435 -3.44 -22.41 -11.13
N LYS A 436 -4.77 -22.31 -11.10
CA LYS A 436 -5.69 -23.18 -11.86
C LYS A 436 -5.44 -23.22 -13.37
N ASN A 437 -4.77 -22.19 -13.92
CA ASN A 437 -4.50 -22.08 -15.35
C ASN A 437 -3.23 -22.83 -15.76
N PHE A 438 -2.35 -23.18 -14.82
CA PHE A 438 -1.13 -23.91 -15.10
C PHE A 438 -1.41 -25.40 -15.22
N LYS A 439 -0.76 -26.04 -16.20
CA LYS A 439 -0.76 -27.49 -16.41
C LYS A 439 0.68 -27.99 -16.26
N LYS A 440 0.82 -29.24 -15.88
CA LYS A 440 2.11 -29.92 -15.73
C LYS A 440 2.15 -31.18 -16.59
N THR A 441 3.34 -31.61 -16.97
CA THR A 441 3.61 -32.93 -17.55
C THR A 441 4.29 -33.79 -16.47
N GLY A 442 3.89 -35.03 -16.34
CA GLY A 442 4.47 -35.99 -15.37
C GLY A 442 3.98 -35.80 -13.91
N GLU A 443 4.28 -36.81 -13.09
CA GLU A 443 3.83 -36.87 -11.68
C GLU A 443 4.86 -36.26 -10.71
N ARG A 444 6.09 -36.02 -11.17
CA ARG A 444 7.19 -35.48 -10.35
C ARG A 444 7.12 -33.96 -10.12
N ILE A 445 6.19 -33.28 -10.76
CA ILE A 445 5.92 -31.85 -10.57
C ILE A 445 4.64 -31.68 -9.76
N THR A 446 4.67 -30.90 -8.69
CA THR A 446 3.49 -30.58 -7.87
C THR A 446 3.22 -29.08 -7.93
N LEU A 447 1.98 -28.70 -8.20
CA LEU A 447 1.53 -27.31 -8.12
C LEU A 447 0.93 -27.10 -6.72
N VAL A 448 1.60 -26.32 -5.87
CA VAL A 448 1.18 -26.12 -4.47
C VAL A 448 0.43 -24.80 -4.34
N PRO A 449 -0.87 -24.84 -3.95
CA PRO A 449 -1.64 -23.66 -3.61
C PRO A 449 -1.05 -22.92 -2.41
N PHE A 450 -1.17 -21.60 -2.41
CA PHE A 450 -0.74 -20.80 -1.26
C PHE A 450 -1.52 -21.19 0.02
N GLY A 451 -0.78 -21.50 1.08
CA GLY A 451 -1.34 -21.83 2.39
C GLY A 451 -1.62 -23.33 2.61
N GLU A 452 -1.47 -24.18 1.59
CA GLU A 452 -1.60 -25.64 1.75
C GLU A 452 -0.38 -26.22 2.48
N GLU A 453 0.81 -25.82 2.13
CA GLU A 453 2.06 -26.17 2.83
C GLU A 453 2.83 -24.90 3.21
N PRO A 454 3.34 -24.78 4.46
CA PRO A 454 4.11 -23.63 4.87
C PRO A 454 5.40 -23.49 4.05
N LEU A 455 5.62 -22.31 3.46
CA LEU A 455 6.76 -22.08 2.57
C LEU A 455 8.13 -22.33 3.26
N ASN A 456 8.26 -21.98 4.54
CA ASN A 456 9.48 -22.26 5.31
C ASN A 456 9.79 -23.75 5.42
N GLU A 457 8.79 -24.61 5.52
CA GLU A 457 8.99 -26.07 5.56
C GLU A 457 9.41 -26.62 4.20
N ILE A 458 8.91 -26.05 3.10
CA ILE A 458 9.37 -26.39 1.74
C ILE A 458 10.82 -25.94 1.56
N MET A 459 11.16 -24.71 1.98
CA MET A 459 12.52 -24.17 1.86
C MET A 459 13.55 -25.01 2.62
N LYS A 460 13.24 -25.45 3.84
CA LYS A 460 14.14 -26.31 4.64
C LYS A 460 14.47 -27.64 3.97
N LYS A 461 13.55 -28.16 3.16
CA LYS A 461 13.69 -29.47 2.49
C LYS A 461 14.27 -29.35 1.08
N CYS A 462 14.29 -28.15 0.46
CA CYS A 462 14.68 -28.03 -0.93
C CYS A 462 16.21 -28.08 -1.12
N HIS A 463 16.64 -28.81 -2.14
CA HIS A 463 18.05 -28.90 -2.57
C HIS A 463 18.42 -27.81 -3.55
N LEU A 464 17.43 -27.34 -4.31
CA LEU A 464 17.63 -26.34 -5.36
C LEU A 464 16.45 -25.40 -5.40
N LEU A 465 16.72 -24.10 -5.37
CA LEU A 465 15.74 -23.06 -5.67
C LEU A 465 15.94 -22.57 -7.11
N ILE A 466 14.88 -22.58 -7.89
CA ILE A 466 14.81 -21.90 -9.17
C ILE A 466 13.88 -20.69 -9.00
N THR A 467 14.44 -19.51 -9.12
CA THR A 467 13.70 -18.25 -9.00
C THR A 467 14.33 -17.19 -9.93
N ASP A 468 13.66 -16.04 -10.05
CA ASP A 468 14.19 -14.89 -10.80
C ASP A 468 14.81 -13.84 -9.86
N TYR A 469 14.10 -12.74 -9.54
CA TYR A 469 14.57 -11.70 -8.63
C TYR A 469 13.81 -11.68 -7.28
N SER A 470 13.36 -12.84 -6.80
CA SER A 470 12.70 -12.96 -5.50
C SER A 470 13.71 -12.90 -4.36
N SER A 471 13.37 -12.16 -3.30
CA SER A 471 14.17 -12.13 -2.07
C SER A 471 14.21 -13.47 -1.33
N VAL A 472 13.35 -14.43 -1.69
CA VAL A 472 13.37 -15.79 -1.12
C VAL A 472 14.70 -16.52 -1.39
N CYS A 473 15.44 -16.10 -2.44
CA CYS A 473 16.76 -16.68 -2.71
C CYS A 473 17.73 -16.50 -1.53
N TRP A 474 17.60 -15.45 -0.76
CA TRP A 474 18.45 -15.21 0.40
C TRP A 474 18.06 -16.07 1.61
N ASP A 475 16.77 -16.40 1.73
CA ASP A 475 16.29 -17.33 2.77
C ASP A 475 16.77 -18.77 2.50
N VAL A 476 16.78 -19.17 1.23
CA VAL A 476 17.27 -20.52 0.85
C VAL A 476 18.80 -20.59 0.81
N TYR A 477 19.48 -19.47 0.54
CA TYR A 477 20.95 -19.41 0.54
C TYR A 477 21.53 -19.44 1.97
N TYR A 478 20.80 -18.92 2.96
CA TYR A 478 21.19 -18.93 4.37
C TYR A 478 21.28 -20.35 4.91
#